data_fcb4932108a84babba0ec021d39ce002
#
_entry.id   fcb4932108a84babba0ec021d39ce002
#
_cell.length_a   1.000
_cell.length_b   1.000
_cell.length_c   1.000
_cell.angle_alpha   90.00
_cell.angle_beta   90.00
_cell.angle_gamma   90.00
#
_symmetry.space_group_name_H-M   'P 1'
#
loop_
_entity.id
_entity.type
_entity.pdbx_description
1 polymer ?
#
loop_
_entity_poly.entity_id
_entity_poly.type
_entity_poly.pdbx_seq_one_letter_code
_entity_poly.pdbx_strand_id
1 'polypeptide(L)'
;DGITLKEYITRKRKLGTKESIGIAIQVAQGLEAAHKRHIVHRDIKPQNIIISKDGRIKVADFGIARAITDETTNLYGAAGSVHYISPEQARGGYSDYKSDIYSLGITLYEMLTGTVPFDGDSTVAIAIKHLQEELPSPRKYVPDLPKSTVQIIYKCTQKSPDRRY
;
A
#
# COMPACT_ATOMS: atom_id res chain seq x y z
N ASP A 1 16.22 -15.83 1.72
CA ASP A 1 15.36 -16.77 0.99
C ASP A 1 13.92 -16.60 1.43
N GLY A 2 13.07 -16.12 0.53
CA GLY A 2 11.65 -15.89 0.72
C GLY A 2 10.98 -15.53 -0.60
N ILE A 3 9.69 -15.23 -0.55
CA ILE A 3 8.93 -14.77 -1.72
C ILE A 3 8.34 -13.38 -1.43
N THR A 4 8.04 -12.63 -2.46
CA THR A 4 7.34 -11.36 -2.30
C THR A 4 5.88 -11.60 -1.91
N LEU A 5 5.29 -10.66 -1.19
CA LEU A 5 3.85 -10.69 -0.91
C LEU A 5 3.04 -10.68 -2.21
N LYS A 6 3.56 -10.01 -3.27
CA LYS A 6 2.91 -10.02 -4.59
C LYS A 6 2.83 -11.42 -5.20
N GLU A 7 3.94 -12.16 -5.20
CA GLU A 7 3.96 -13.54 -5.65
C GLU A 7 3.02 -14.43 -4.82
N TYR A 8 2.98 -14.20 -3.51
CA TYR A 8 2.12 -14.93 -2.61
C TYR A 8 0.63 -14.70 -2.89
N ILE A 9 0.21 -13.43 -3.04
CA ILE A 9 -1.16 -13.06 -3.44
C ILE A 9 -1.50 -13.68 -4.79
N THR A 10 -0.60 -13.59 -5.77
CA THR A 10 -0.81 -14.14 -7.12
C THR A 10 -1.05 -15.66 -7.08
N ARG A 11 -0.27 -16.40 -6.29
CA ARG A 11 -0.42 -17.85 -6.14
C ARG A 11 -1.72 -18.25 -5.44
N LYS A 12 -2.10 -17.52 -4.38
CA LYS A 12 -3.32 -17.79 -3.61
C LYS A 12 -4.57 -17.12 -4.17
N ARG A 13 -4.42 -16.18 -5.11
CA ARG A 13 -5.42 -15.28 -5.67
C ARG A 13 -5.90 -14.21 -4.69
N LYS A 14 -6.19 -14.57 -3.46
CA LYS A 14 -6.50 -13.67 -2.33
C LYS A 14 -6.16 -14.37 -1.02
N LEU A 15 -6.01 -13.60 0.04
CA LEU A 15 -5.69 -14.10 1.37
C LEU A 15 -6.90 -14.01 2.30
N GLY A 16 -6.95 -14.90 3.29
CA GLY A 16 -7.96 -14.81 4.35
C GLY A 16 -7.78 -13.58 5.25
N THR A 17 -8.85 -13.18 5.93
CA THR A 17 -8.84 -11.99 6.80
C THR A 17 -7.78 -12.07 7.90
N LYS A 18 -7.73 -13.20 8.63
CA LYS A 18 -6.75 -13.39 9.72
C LYS A 18 -5.32 -13.32 9.22
N GLU A 19 -5.03 -13.95 8.09
CA GLU A 19 -3.71 -13.95 7.46
C GLU A 19 -3.32 -12.55 6.99
N SER A 20 -4.21 -11.85 6.30
CA SER A 20 -3.98 -10.48 5.81
C SER A 20 -3.73 -9.50 6.95
N ILE A 21 -4.50 -9.56 8.02
CA ILE A 21 -4.31 -8.73 9.20
C ILE A 21 -2.98 -9.06 9.89
N GLY A 22 -2.62 -10.33 10.01
CA GLY A 22 -1.34 -10.75 10.59
C GLY A 22 -0.14 -10.20 9.82
N ILE A 23 -0.20 -10.22 8.49
CA ILE A 23 0.83 -9.62 7.63
C ILE A 23 0.85 -8.09 7.80
N ALA A 24 -0.32 -7.44 7.76
CA ALA A 24 -0.42 -5.99 7.90
C ALA A 24 0.13 -5.49 9.25
N ILE A 25 -0.08 -6.22 10.34
CA ILE A 25 0.47 -5.90 11.66
C ILE A 25 2.00 -5.90 11.62
N GLN A 26 2.62 -6.93 11.05
CA GLN A 26 4.08 -7.02 10.97
C GLN A 26 4.66 -5.92 10.08
N VAL A 27 4.01 -5.57 8.97
CA VAL A 27 4.42 -4.44 8.13
C VAL A 27 4.31 -3.13 8.92
N ALA A 28 3.20 -2.90 9.61
CA ALA A 28 3.00 -1.70 10.42
C ALA A 28 4.05 -1.56 11.52
N GLN A 29 4.44 -2.66 12.18
CA GLN A 29 5.52 -2.66 13.17
C GLN A 29 6.87 -2.28 12.56
N GLY A 30 7.17 -2.79 11.38
CA GLY A 30 8.38 -2.41 10.63
C GLY A 30 8.38 -0.93 10.25
N LEU A 31 7.25 -0.42 9.78
CA LEU A 31 7.08 1.01 9.46
C LEU A 31 7.19 1.88 10.71
N GLU A 32 6.57 1.50 11.82
CA GLU A 32 6.68 2.24 13.09
C GLU A 32 8.14 2.39 13.53
N ALA A 33 8.92 1.31 13.45
CA ALA A 33 10.34 1.34 13.81
C ALA A 33 11.15 2.29 12.91
N ALA A 34 10.83 2.37 11.60
CA ALA A 34 11.44 3.30 10.67
C ALA A 34 10.99 4.75 10.91
N HIS A 35 9.69 4.97 11.10
CA HIS A 35 9.12 6.30 11.34
C HIS A 35 9.66 6.94 12.63
N LYS A 36 9.86 6.16 13.70
CA LYS A 36 10.53 6.62 14.95
C LYS A 36 11.97 7.11 14.71
N ARG A 37 12.59 6.72 13.61
CA ARG A 37 13.91 7.17 13.16
C ARG A 37 13.84 8.21 12.05
N HIS A 38 12.66 8.79 11.82
CA HIS A 38 12.38 9.76 10.74
C HIS A 38 12.65 9.21 9.33
N ILE A 39 12.54 7.90 9.15
CA ILE A 39 12.67 7.24 7.85
C ILE A 39 11.28 6.93 7.33
N VAL A 40 10.91 7.53 6.19
CA VAL A 40 9.66 7.25 5.47
C VAL A 40 9.97 6.34 4.29
N HIS A 41 9.17 5.30 4.11
CA HIS A 41 9.42 4.30 3.06
C HIS A 41 9.09 4.84 1.66
N ARG A 42 7.94 5.47 1.49
CA ARG A 42 7.42 6.08 0.25
C ARG A 42 7.07 5.14 -0.90
N ASP A 43 7.31 3.85 -0.78
CA ASP A 43 6.99 2.85 -1.82
C ASP A 43 6.50 1.52 -1.23
N ILE A 44 5.58 1.59 -0.28
CA ILE A 44 4.94 0.40 0.30
C ILE A 44 4.02 -0.23 -0.75
N LYS A 45 4.28 -1.48 -1.06
CA LYS A 45 3.52 -2.30 -2.00
C LYS A 45 3.88 -3.78 -1.81
N PRO A 46 3.05 -4.73 -2.29
CA PRO A 46 3.32 -6.16 -2.12
C PRO A 46 4.67 -6.63 -2.68
N GLN A 47 5.19 -5.97 -3.70
CA GLN A 47 6.50 -6.29 -4.28
C GLN A 47 7.67 -5.99 -3.34
N ASN A 48 7.49 -5.04 -2.40
CA ASN A 48 8.50 -4.62 -1.42
C ASN A 48 8.29 -5.25 -0.03
N ILE A 49 7.41 -6.22 0.07
CA ILE A 49 7.15 -6.97 1.30
C ILE A 49 7.57 -8.41 1.04
N ILE A 50 8.49 -8.92 1.85
CA ILE A 50 9.06 -10.27 1.72
C ILE A 50 8.50 -11.16 2.83
N ILE A 51 8.01 -12.32 2.45
CA ILE A 51 7.63 -13.41 3.36
C ILE A 51 8.78 -14.40 3.38
N SER A 52 9.47 -14.52 4.51
CA SER A 52 10.54 -15.48 4.68
C SER A 52 10.02 -16.91 4.89
N LYS A 53 10.87 -17.91 4.75
CA LYS A 53 10.48 -19.33 4.90
C LYS A 53 9.93 -19.66 6.28
N ASP A 54 10.35 -18.93 7.30
CA ASP A 54 9.84 -19.03 8.69
C ASP A 54 8.59 -18.19 8.97
N GLY A 55 7.98 -17.62 7.93
CA GLY A 55 6.75 -16.84 8.02
C GLY A 55 6.90 -15.41 8.54
N ARG A 56 8.14 -14.93 8.70
CA ARG A 56 8.40 -13.53 9.09
C ARG A 56 8.23 -12.59 7.91
N ILE A 57 7.66 -11.44 8.20
CA ILE A 57 7.46 -10.37 7.21
C ILE A 57 8.58 -9.35 7.33
N LYS A 58 9.17 -9.00 6.21
CA LYS A 58 10.20 -7.96 6.11
C LYS A 58 9.80 -6.94 5.06
N VAL A 59 9.97 -5.67 5.37
CA VAL A 59 9.81 -4.57 4.41
C VAL A 59 11.18 -4.31 3.79
N ALA A 60 11.24 -4.37 2.47
CA ALA A 60 12.44 -4.15 1.68
C ALA A 60 12.35 -2.83 0.89
N ASP A 61 13.50 -2.40 0.34
CA ASP A 61 13.60 -1.26 -0.59
C ASP A 61 13.01 0.05 -0.04
N PHE A 62 13.43 0.43 1.17
CA PHE A 62 13.18 1.78 1.69
C PHE A 62 13.63 2.82 0.66
N GLY A 63 12.75 3.73 0.28
CA GLY A 63 12.87 4.66 -0.85
C GLY A 63 14.03 5.65 -0.82
N ILE A 64 15.22 5.18 -0.49
CA ILE A 64 16.47 5.97 -0.45
C ILE A 64 16.79 6.58 -1.83
N ALA A 65 16.35 5.94 -2.91
CA ALA A 65 16.61 6.40 -4.27
C ALA A 65 15.72 7.59 -4.72
N ARG A 66 14.66 7.94 -4.00
CA ARG A 66 13.77 9.05 -4.36
C ARG A 66 14.16 10.41 -3.77
N ALA A 67 15.17 10.46 -2.91
CA ALA A 67 15.64 11.71 -2.29
C ALA A 67 16.62 12.51 -3.17
N ILE A 68 17.05 12.01 -4.32
CA ILE A 68 18.19 12.57 -5.06
C ILE A 68 17.87 13.01 -6.50
N THR A 69 16.68 12.77 -7.04
CA THR A 69 16.33 13.29 -8.36
C THR A 69 15.24 14.34 -8.28
N ASP A 70 15.64 15.56 -7.98
CA ASP A 70 15.00 16.75 -8.49
C ASP A 70 15.11 16.70 -10.02
N GLU A 71 14.10 16.14 -10.66
CA GLU A 71 13.73 16.52 -12.03
C GLU A 71 12.47 15.73 -12.44
N THR A 72 11.51 16.45 -12.83
CA THR A 72 10.21 16.34 -13.45
C THR A 72 9.87 15.13 -14.35
N THR A 73 10.63 14.05 -14.36
CA THR A 73 10.47 12.97 -15.34
C THR A 73 9.91 11.64 -14.81
N ASN A 74 9.63 11.49 -13.50
CA ASN A 74 8.98 10.29 -12.97
C ASN A 74 8.05 10.59 -11.79
N LEU A 75 7.02 11.41 -12.01
CA LEU A 75 6.00 11.76 -11.01
C LEU A 75 5.34 10.53 -10.36
N TYR A 76 5.32 9.39 -11.04
CA TYR A 76 4.59 8.21 -10.59
C TYR A 76 5.46 6.95 -10.36
N GLY A 77 6.78 7.07 -10.41
CA GLY A 77 7.70 5.95 -10.20
C GLY A 77 7.64 4.86 -11.26
N ALA A 78 8.25 3.72 -10.98
CA ALA A 78 8.16 2.55 -11.85
C ALA A 78 6.70 2.09 -12.02
N ALA A 79 6.37 1.55 -13.19
CA ALA A 79 5.03 1.21 -13.67
C ALA A 79 4.14 0.36 -12.72
N GLY A 80 4.61 -0.12 -11.60
CA GLY A 80 3.81 -0.87 -10.63
C GLY A 80 3.52 -0.10 -9.33
N SER A 81 4.17 1.03 -9.09
CA SER A 81 4.03 1.79 -7.84
C SER A 81 2.79 2.67 -7.82
N VAL A 82 2.31 3.13 -8.97
CA VAL A 82 1.16 4.04 -9.08
C VAL A 82 -0.13 3.47 -8.47
N HIS A 83 -0.30 2.16 -8.45
CA HIS A 83 -1.46 1.51 -7.85
C HIS A 83 -1.56 1.69 -6.33
N TYR A 84 -0.46 2.08 -5.67
CA TYR A 84 -0.35 2.18 -4.21
C TYR A 84 -0.01 3.58 -3.70
N ILE A 85 0.19 4.56 -4.59
CA ILE A 85 0.58 5.93 -4.19
C ILE A 85 -0.52 6.63 -3.42
N SER A 86 -0.11 7.46 -2.46
CA SER A 86 -1.06 8.32 -1.75
C SER A 86 -1.51 9.51 -2.60
N PRO A 87 -2.67 10.12 -2.29
CA PRO A 87 -3.13 11.32 -2.97
C PRO A 87 -2.10 12.46 -2.97
N GLU A 88 -1.42 12.69 -1.85
CA GLU A 88 -0.36 13.70 -1.74
C GLU A 88 0.84 13.40 -2.64
N GLN A 89 1.24 12.14 -2.77
CA GLN A 89 2.29 11.72 -3.71
C GLN A 89 1.85 11.91 -5.16
N ALA A 90 0.58 11.59 -5.47
CA ALA A 90 0.02 11.78 -6.82
C ALA A 90 -0.03 13.25 -7.25
N ARG A 91 -0.13 14.18 -6.29
CA ARG A 91 -0.03 15.63 -6.53
C ARG A 91 1.41 16.13 -6.71
N GLY A 92 2.41 15.28 -6.53
CA GLY A 92 3.82 15.71 -6.46
C GLY A 92 4.15 16.47 -5.17
N GLY A 93 3.31 16.34 -4.15
CA GLY A 93 3.47 17.01 -2.87
C GLY A 93 4.40 16.28 -1.89
N TYR A 94 4.63 16.93 -0.76
CA TYR A 94 5.38 16.35 0.34
C TYR A 94 4.71 15.08 0.85
N SER A 95 5.49 14.03 1.00
CA SER A 95 5.04 12.74 1.55
C SER A 95 5.74 12.46 2.89
N ASP A 96 4.98 12.07 3.87
CA ASP A 96 5.44 11.69 5.20
C ASP A 96 5.00 10.25 5.56
N TYR A 97 5.10 9.90 6.83
CA TYR A 97 4.69 8.58 7.33
C TYR A 97 3.19 8.26 7.07
N LYS A 98 2.33 9.27 6.92
CA LYS A 98 0.92 9.09 6.58
C LYS A 98 0.73 8.55 5.15
N SER A 99 1.67 8.81 4.25
CA SER A 99 1.69 8.22 2.90
C SER A 99 1.93 6.71 2.95
N ASP A 100 2.82 6.25 3.82
CA ASP A 100 3.06 4.82 4.04
C ASP A 100 1.81 4.10 4.58
N ILE A 101 1.07 4.76 5.47
CA ILE A 101 -0.19 4.24 6.01
C ILE A 101 -1.24 4.07 4.89
N TYR A 102 -1.35 5.03 3.99
CA TYR A 102 -2.23 4.92 2.82
C TYR A 102 -1.87 3.71 1.96
N SER A 103 -0.60 3.60 1.59
CA SER A 103 -0.11 2.50 0.75
C SER A 103 -0.27 1.13 1.42
N LEU A 104 -0.12 1.04 2.75
CA LEU A 104 -0.44 -0.17 3.52
C LEU A 104 -1.93 -0.49 3.45
N GLY A 105 -2.81 0.49 3.51
CA GLY A 105 -4.26 0.31 3.35
C GLY A 105 -4.63 -0.27 1.98
N ILE A 106 -4.02 0.24 0.90
CA ILE A 106 -4.18 -0.29 -0.45
C ILE A 106 -3.65 -1.73 -0.56
N THR A 107 -2.49 -2.01 0.05
CA THR A 107 -1.91 -3.35 0.11
C THR A 107 -2.82 -4.33 0.84
N LEU A 108 -3.41 -3.92 1.96
CA LEU A 108 -4.39 -4.74 2.70
C LEU A 108 -5.64 -5.02 1.87
N TYR A 109 -6.14 -4.02 1.14
CA TYR A 109 -7.24 -4.20 0.20
C TYR A 109 -6.92 -5.29 -0.83
N GLU A 110 -5.74 -5.24 -1.45
CA GLU A 110 -5.31 -6.24 -2.44
C GLU A 110 -5.13 -7.63 -1.83
N MET A 111 -4.56 -7.75 -0.63
CA MET A 111 -4.45 -9.04 0.06
C MET A 111 -5.81 -9.72 0.22
N LEU A 112 -6.82 -8.96 0.63
CA LEU A 112 -8.15 -9.47 0.93
C LEU A 112 -8.99 -9.76 -0.32
N THR A 113 -8.88 -8.93 -1.34
CA THR A 113 -9.72 -8.99 -2.55
C THR A 113 -9.04 -9.67 -3.73
N GLY A 114 -7.70 -9.74 -3.73
CA GLY A 114 -6.90 -10.22 -4.85
C GLY A 114 -6.75 -9.20 -5.98
N THR A 115 -7.24 -7.98 -5.81
CA THR A 115 -7.17 -6.92 -6.82
C THR A 115 -6.87 -5.56 -6.20
N VAL A 116 -6.27 -4.67 -6.96
CA VAL A 116 -6.09 -3.27 -6.55
C VAL A 116 -7.41 -2.50 -6.71
N PRO A 117 -7.69 -1.51 -5.83
CA PRO A 117 -8.94 -0.75 -5.91
C PRO A 117 -9.02 0.16 -7.13
N PHE A 118 -7.89 0.66 -7.61
CA PHE A 118 -7.81 1.58 -8.75
C PHE A 118 -6.87 1.04 -9.81
N ASP A 119 -7.39 0.93 -11.02
CA ASP A 119 -6.67 0.52 -12.22
C ASP A 119 -7.09 1.38 -13.41
N GLY A 120 -6.33 1.36 -14.50
CA GLY A 120 -6.61 2.17 -15.68
C GLY A 120 -5.58 2.00 -16.79
N ASP A 121 -5.86 2.63 -17.94
CA ASP A 121 -5.06 2.51 -19.15
C ASP A 121 -3.71 3.24 -19.11
N SER A 122 -3.53 4.12 -18.13
CA SER A 122 -2.28 4.86 -17.94
C SER A 122 -1.99 5.13 -16.46
N THR A 123 -0.72 5.36 -16.13
CA THR A 123 -0.30 5.77 -14.77
C THR A 123 -0.98 7.05 -14.32
N VAL A 124 -1.20 8.00 -15.24
CA VAL A 124 -1.92 9.25 -14.96
C VAL A 124 -3.38 8.98 -14.60
N ALA A 125 -4.07 8.11 -15.35
CA ALA A 125 -5.46 7.74 -15.06
C ALA A 125 -5.59 7.09 -13.67
N ILE A 126 -4.68 6.21 -13.28
CA ILE A 126 -4.66 5.57 -11.95
C ILE A 126 -4.38 6.61 -10.87
N ALA A 127 -3.42 7.51 -11.07
CA ALA A 127 -3.10 8.58 -10.12
C ALA A 127 -4.30 9.50 -9.86
N ILE A 128 -5.04 9.87 -10.91
CA ILE A 128 -6.27 10.67 -10.80
C ILE A 128 -7.31 9.97 -9.93
N LYS A 129 -7.46 8.65 -10.07
CA LYS A 129 -8.39 7.87 -9.23
C LYS A 129 -8.01 7.93 -7.75
N HIS A 130 -6.73 7.81 -7.41
CA HIS A 130 -6.26 8.01 -6.03
C HIS A 130 -6.58 9.40 -5.48
N LEU A 131 -6.60 10.42 -6.33
CA LEU A 131 -6.93 11.79 -5.96
C LEU A 131 -8.42 12.03 -5.75
N GLN A 132 -9.28 11.46 -6.59
CA GLN A 132 -10.65 11.90 -6.77
C GLN A 132 -11.70 10.82 -6.47
N GLU A 133 -11.42 9.56 -6.76
CA GLU A 133 -12.42 8.51 -6.61
C GLU A 133 -12.48 7.95 -5.18
N GLU A 134 -13.69 7.65 -4.74
CA GLU A 134 -13.90 6.90 -3.51
C GLU A 134 -13.39 5.47 -3.66
N LEU A 135 -12.86 4.92 -2.57
CA LEU A 135 -12.41 3.54 -2.56
C LEU A 135 -13.60 2.59 -2.76
N PRO A 136 -13.57 1.72 -3.79
CA PRO A 136 -14.61 0.71 -3.95
C PRO A 136 -14.68 -0.18 -2.72
N SER A 137 -15.88 -0.53 -2.27
CA SER A 137 -16.01 -1.40 -1.11
C SER A 137 -15.32 -2.75 -1.33
N PRO A 138 -14.43 -3.19 -0.44
CA PRO A 138 -13.82 -4.52 -0.54
C PRO A 138 -14.86 -5.64 -0.42
N ARG A 139 -16.03 -5.36 0.16
CA ARG A 139 -17.16 -6.30 0.23
C ARG A 139 -17.79 -6.61 -1.13
N LYS A 140 -17.50 -5.81 -2.15
CA LYS A 140 -17.85 -6.15 -3.53
C LYS A 140 -17.20 -7.48 -3.96
N TYR A 141 -16.01 -7.78 -3.46
CA TYR A 141 -15.23 -8.99 -3.76
C TYR A 141 -15.30 -10.03 -2.64
N VAL A 142 -15.47 -9.59 -1.40
CA VAL A 142 -15.54 -10.43 -0.19
C VAL A 142 -16.73 -9.96 0.65
N PRO A 143 -17.97 -10.44 0.35
CA PRO A 143 -19.20 -9.93 0.98
C PRO A 143 -19.25 -10.08 2.50
N ASP A 144 -18.62 -11.11 3.04
CA ASP A 144 -18.60 -11.46 4.47
C ASP A 144 -17.41 -10.84 5.23
N LEU A 145 -16.66 -9.94 4.62
CA LEU A 145 -15.53 -9.26 5.27
C LEU A 145 -16.00 -8.55 6.54
N PRO A 146 -15.33 -8.75 7.70
CA PRO A 146 -15.72 -8.10 8.95
C PRO A 146 -15.76 -6.57 8.82
N LYS A 147 -16.77 -5.95 9.44
CA LYS A 147 -16.96 -4.50 9.42
C LYS A 147 -15.72 -3.75 9.94
N SER A 148 -15.09 -4.27 10.99
CA SER A 148 -13.87 -3.71 11.56
C SER A 148 -12.72 -3.67 10.57
N THR A 149 -12.55 -4.73 9.76
CA THR A 149 -11.52 -4.79 8.71
C THR A 149 -11.78 -3.76 7.61
N VAL A 150 -13.05 -3.62 7.19
CA VAL A 150 -13.45 -2.59 6.22
C VAL A 150 -13.15 -1.19 6.75
N GLN A 151 -13.44 -0.93 8.02
CA GLN A 151 -13.19 0.37 8.67
C GLN A 151 -11.69 0.70 8.73
N ILE A 152 -10.83 -0.28 9.01
CA ILE A 152 -9.36 -0.10 9.00
C ILE A 152 -8.91 0.32 7.61
N ILE A 153 -9.34 -0.37 6.56
CA ILE A 153 -9.00 -0.04 5.18
C ILE A 153 -9.43 1.39 4.85
N TYR A 154 -10.68 1.76 5.12
CA TYR A 154 -11.19 3.09 4.84
C TYR A 154 -10.45 4.19 5.62
N LYS A 155 -10.07 3.92 6.87
CA LYS A 155 -9.31 4.89 7.65
C LYS A 155 -7.89 5.07 7.11
N CYS A 156 -7.18 4.00 6.79
CA CYS A 156 -5.86 4.09 6.16
C CYS A 156 -5.88 4.86 4.84
N THR A 157 -6.95 4.70 4.05
CA THR A 157 -7.05 5.23 2.68
C THR A 157 -7.84 6.53 2.57
N GLN A 158 -8.02 7.26 3.67
CA GLN A 158 -8.60 8.60 3.61
C GLN A 158 -7.77 9.52 2.71
N LYS A 159 -8.44 10.34 1.90
CA LYS A 159 -7.75 11.27 0.97
C LYS A 159 -6.91 12.28 1.74
N SER A 160 -7.45 12.85 2.83
CA SER A 160 -6.69 13.71 3.72
C SER A 160 -5.79 12.89 4.66
N PRO A 161 -4.47 13.16 4.70
CA PRO A 161 -3.56 12.50 5.62
C PRO A 161 -3.98 12.62 7.10
N ASP A 162 -4.53 13.77 7.50
CA ASP A 162 -4.94 14.05 8.89
C ASP A 162 -6.10 13.15 9.37
N ARG A 163 -6.83 12.54 8.45
CA ARG A 163 -7.93 11.62 8.77
C ARG A 163 -7.50 10.16 8.87
N ARG A 164 -6.24 9.85 8.58
CA ARG A 164 -5.65 8.50 8.71
C ARG A 164 -5.20 8.24 10.17
N TYR A 165 -4.68 7.05 10.41
CA TYR A 165 -4.01 6.73 11.68
C TYR A 165 -2.77 7.60 11.91
#